data_071a9cc48a0a0f543552fded9ef58a09
#
_entry.id   071a9cc48a0a0f543552fded9ef58a09
#
_cell.length_a   1.000
_cell.length_b   1.000
_cell.length_c   1.000
_cell.angle_alpha   90.00
_cell.angle_beta   90.00
_cell.angle_gamma   90.00
#
_symmetry.space_group_name_H-M   'P 1'
#
loop_
_entity.id
_entity.type
_entity.pdbx_description
1 polymer ?
#
loop_
_entity_poly.entity_id
_entity_poly.type
_entity_poly.pdbx_seq_one_letter_code
_entity_poly.pdbx_strand_id
1 'polypeptide(L)'
;MNYLVIYPGRFHPFHQGHMASYDWLTKQFGENNVYIASSNVQDPETSPFEFGDKVKMATKLGVPASHVVNVKNPYQATEITSMLSDEEKANTALIFAVSAKDAERFNFAPKKDGSPGYLQPVPDNKKDMKPMTKHGYVAITPTVNFRVKGADANSASQIRKLYRDGNGNDRLAIITDLYGTPDPELKAVFDQRLGVNEPAEGIIYGQEAVFAGDNPVSVMREDRAHKLQENIEFMRKKLRALREKQDYIEEHRPRKK
;
A
#
# COMPACT_ATOMS: atom_id res chain seq x y z
N MET A 1 -3.53 16.56 -19.22
CA MET A 1 -4.05 15.19 -19.09
C MET A 1 -3.76 14.71 -17.70
N ASN A 2 -4.75 14.15 -17.00
CA ASN A 2 -4.62 13.54 -15.68
C ASN A 2 -4.11 12.11 -15.82
N TYR A 3 -3.64 11.53 -14.73
CA TYR A 3 -3.21 10.12 -14.67
C TYR A 3 -4.05 9.37 -13.63
N LEU A 4 -4.40 8.13 -13.94
CA LEU A 4 -4.91 7.15 -13.00
C LEU A 4 -4.00 5.92 -13.09
N VAL A 5 -3.21 5.70 -12.06
CA VAL A 5 -2.26 4.57 -11.99
C VAL A 5 -2.82 3.51 -11.07
N ILE A 6 -3.00 2.32 -11.59
CA ILE A 6 -3.43 1.14 -10.85
C ILE A 6 -2.19 0.28 -10.61
N TYR A 7 -1.86 0.01 -9.36
CA TYR A 7 -0.84 -0.94 -8.95
C TYR A 7 -1.52 -2.23 -8.47
N PRO A 8 -1.76 -3.20 -9.37
CA PRO A 8 -2.51 -4.40 -9.06
C PRO A 8 -1.64 -5.45 -8.38
N GLY A 9 -2.21 -6.16 -7.40
CA GLY A 9 -1.51 -7.27 -6.79
C GLY A 9 -2.33 -8.02 -5.76
N ARG A 10 -1.90 -9.24 -5.43
CA ARG A 10 -2.50 -10.03 -4.35
C ARG A 10 -2.00 -9.62 -2.98
N PHE A 11 -0.73 -9.20 -2.87
CA PHE A 11 -0.07 -8.69 -1.67
C PHE A 11 -0.23 -9.58 -0.43
N HIS A 12 0.36 -10.76 -0.46
CA HIS A 12 0.33 -11.73 0.63
C HIS A 12 1.74 -12.12 1.14
N PRO A 13 2.46 -11.21 1.85
CA PRO A 13 2.06 -9.88 2.36
C PRO A 13 2.41 -8.71 1.42
N PHE A 14 1.88 -7.51 1.72
CA PHE A 14 2.45 -6.24 1.26
C PHE A 14 3.70 -5.94 2.10
N HIS A 15 4.80 -5.45 1.50
CA HIS A 15 6.09 -5.24 2.17
C HIS A 15 6.91 -4.12 1.53
N GLN A 16 8.08 -3.78 2.11
CA GLN A 16 8.97 -2.71 1.62
C GLN A 16 9.31 -2.79 0.13
N GLY A 17 9.46 -3.99 -0.43
CA GLY A 17 9.69 -4.14 -1.87
C GLY A 17 8.51 -3.63 -2.72
N HIS A 18 7.28 -3.85 -2.28
CA HIS A 18 6.09 -3.27 -2.91
C HIS A 18 6.00 -1.76 -2.68
N MET A 19 6.38 -1.30 -1.46
CA MET A 19 6.43 0.13 -1.15
C MET A 19 7.41 0.88 -2.06
N ALA A 20 8.59 0.33 -2.31
CA ALA A 20 9.55 0.94 -3.22
C ALA A 20 9.00 1.11 -4.66
N SER A 21 8.20 0.14 -5.14
CA SER A 21 7.50 0.27 -6.42
C SER A 21 6.41 1.34 -6.37
N TYR A 22 5.64 1.41 -5.27
CA TYR A 22 4.64 2.45 -5.06
C TYR A 22 5.27 3.84 -5.02
N ASP A 23 6.37 4.03 -4.29
CA ASP A 23 7.13 5.29 -4.23
C ASP A 23 7.67 5.72 -5.60
N TRP A 24 8.15 4.75 -6.38
CA TRP A 24 8.59 5.05 -7.74
C TRP A 24 7.42 5.55 -8.60
N LEU A 25 6.25 4.91 -8.49
CA LEU A 25 5.05 5.32 -9.23
C LEU A 25 4.57 6.71 -8.82
N THR A 26 4.53 7.01 -7.52
CA THR A 26 4.12 8.33 -7.01
C THR A 26 5.05 9.44 -7.48
N LYS A 27 6.36 9.18 -7.55
CA LYS A 27 7.35 10.10 -8.13
C LYS A 27 7.15 10.32 -9.62
N GLN A 28 6.72 9.30 -10.36
CA GLN A 28 6.52 9.38 -11.82
C GLN A 28 5.21 10.06 -12.22
N PHE A 29 4.13 9.81 -11.46
CA PHE A 29 2.77 10.18 -11.88
C PHE A 29 2.04 11.09 -10.89
N GLY A 30 2.61 11.37 -9.73
CA GLY A 30 2.00 12.15 -8.65
C GLY A 30 1.33 11.26 -7.60
N GLU A 31 1.45 11.66 -6.35
CA GLU A 31 1.01 10.90 -5.18
C GLU A 31 -0.49 10.57 -5.22
N ASN A 32 -1.31 11.55 -5.57
CA ASN A 32 -2.77 11.41 -5.59
C ASN A 32 -3.31 10.57 -6.74
N ASN A 33 -2.46 10.12 -7.65
CA ASN A 33 -2.87 9.42 -8.87
C ASN A 33 -2.62 7.91 -8.81
N VAL A 34 -1.99 7.40 -7.75
CA VAL A 34 -1.57 6.00 -7.64
C VAL A 34 -2.43 5.24 -6.63
N TYR A 35 -3.10 4.19 -7.10
CA TYR A 35 -3.97 3.34 -6.28
C TYR A 35 -3.50 1.89 -6.29
N ILE A 36 -3.42 1.27 -5.13
CA ILE A 36 -3.19 -0.16 -4.96
C ILE A 36 -4.52 -0.89 -5.11
N ALA A 37 -4.62 -1.73 -6.13
CA ALA A 37 -5.79 -2.56 -6.36
C ALA A 37 -5.53 -3.99 -5.86
N SER A 38 -6.30 -4.46 -4.88
CA SER A 38 -6.19 -5.82 -4.36
C SER A 38 -7.55 -6.44 -4.12
N SER A 39 -7.66 -7.76 -4.33
CA SER A 39 -8.90 -8.49 -4.04
C SER A 39 -8.94 -8.97 -2.59
N ASN A 40 -10.14 -9.29 -2.11
CA ASN A 40 -10.34 -9.96 -0.83
C ASN A 40 -10.50 -11.50 -0.98
N VAL A 41 -9.95 -12.07 -2.05
CA VAL A 41 -9.90 -13.53 -2.19
C VAL A 41 -8.97 -14.10 -1.13
N GLN A 42 -9.49 -15.07 -0.37
CA GLN A 42 -8.77 -15.72 0.72
C GLN A 42 -8.56 -17.20 0.40
N ASP A 43 -7.37 -17.68 0.72
CA ASP A 43 -6.96 -19.07 0.67
C ASP A 43 -5.86 -19.27 1.71
N PRO A 44 -5.96 -20.28 2.60
CA PRO A 44 -5.03 -20.45 3.72
C PRO A 44 -3.56 -20.57 3.30
N GLU A 45 -3.28 -21.12 2.12
CA GLU A 45 -1.91 -21.34 1.65
C GLU A 45 -1.39 -20.21 0.79
N THR A 46 -2.18 -19.78 -0.18
CA THR A 46 -1.73 -18.83 -1.23
C THR A 46 -2.14 -17.39 -0.96
N SER A 47 -3.24 -17.19 -0.21
CA SER A 47 -3.86 -15.88 0.00
C SER A 47 -4.40 -15.71 1.42
N PRO A 48 -3.58 -15.90 2.49
CA PRO A 48 -4.06 -15.98 3.87
C PRO A 48 -4.54 -14.64 4.45
N PHE A 49 -4.06 -13.52 3.93
CA PHE A 49 -4.39 -12.20 4.47
C PHE A 49 -5.68 -11.66 3.84
N GLU A 50 -6.62 -11.22 4.66
CA GLU A 50 -7.81 -10.52 4.20
C GLU A 50 -7.49 -9.08 3.76
N PHE A 51 -8.46 -8.42 3.13
CA PHE A 51 -8.25 -7.07 2.61
C PHE A 51 -7.88 -6.07 3.71
N GLY A 52 -8.52 -6.15 4.89
CA GLY A 52 -8.18 -5.30 6.04
C GLY A 52 -6.74 -5.43 6.51
N ASP A 53 -6.18 -6.65 6.48
CA ASP A 53 -4.78 -6.88 6.81
C ASP A 53 -3.84 -6.22 5.79
N LYS A 54 -4.17 -6.30 4.50
CA LYS A 54 -3.39 -5.65 3.42
C LYS A 54 -3.39 -4.13 3.56
N VAL A 55 -4.53 -3.54 3.95
CA VAL A 55 -4.61 -2.11 4.26
C VAL A 55 -3.68 -1.77 5.44
N LYS A 56 -3.73 -2.53 6.54
CA LYS A 56 -2.83 -2.33 7.69
C LYS A 56 -1.35 -2.40 7.28
N MET A 57 -0.97 -3.40 6.49
CA MET A 57 0.39 -3.58 6.00
C MET A 57 0.85 -2.41 5.13
N ALA A 58 0.02 -1.95 4.21
CA ALA A 58 0.33 -0.85 3.30
C ALA A 58 0.42 0.48 4.06
N THR A 59 -0.52 0.76 4.96
CA THR A 59 -0.52 1.99 5.78
C THR A 59 0.64 2.04 6.75
N LYS A 60 1.07 0.90 7.28
CA LYS A 60 2.29 0.81 8.11
C LYS A 60 3.52 1.32 7.38
N LEU A 61 3.60 1.13 6.08
CA LEU A 61 4.69 1.60 5.22
C LEU A 61 4.48 3.02 4.66
N GLY A 62 3.34 3.65 4.94
CA GLY A 62 3.07 5.04 4.56
C GLY A 62 2.09 5.24 3.42
N VAL A 63 1.52 4.16 2.84
CA VAL A 63 0.47 4.30 1.82
C VAL A 63 -0.80 4.85 2.47
N PRO A 64 -1.43 5.91 1.95
CA PRO A 64 -2.73 6.36 2.45
C PRO A 64 -3.79 5.26 2.34
N ALA A 65 -4.58 5.03 3.38
CA ALA A 65 -5.60 3.97 3.38
C ALA A 65 -6.62 4.12 2.23
N SER A 66 -6.94 5.36 1.85
CA SER A 66 -7.82 5.68 0.71
C SER A 66 -7.25 5.26 -0.65
N HIS A 67 -5.94 5.03 -0.74
CA HIS A 67 -5.27 4.58 -1.96
C HIS A 67 -5.19 3.06 -2.07
N VAL A 68 -5.65 2.31 -1.07
CA VAL A 68 -5.76 0.85 -1.11
C VAL A 68 -7.21 0.48 -1.35
N VAL A 69 -7.51 -0.07 -2.52
CA VAL A 69 -8.89 -0.29 -2.96
C VAL A 69 -9.17 -1.78 -3.13
N ASN A 70 -10.30 -2.23 -2.54
CA ASN A 70 -10.78 -3.59 -2.74
C ASN A 70 -11.47 -3.70 -4.09
N VAL A 71 -11.01 -4.63 -4.92
CA VAL A 71 -11.54 -4.86 -6.26
C VAL A 71 -11.73 -6.36 -6.51
N LYS A 72 -12.66 -6.72 -7.37
CA LYS A 72 -12.88 -8.13 -7.75
C LYS A 72 -11.70 -8.69 -8.55
N ASN A 73 -11.23 -7.93 -9.52
CA ASN A 73 -10.09 -8.28 -10.35
C ASN A 73 -9.07 -7.13 -10.36
N PRO A 74 -7.92 -7.27 -9.68
CA PRO A 74 -6.91 -6.21 -9.62
C PRO A 74 -6.39 -5.76 -10.99
N TYR A 75 -6.34 -6.66 -11.97
CA TYR A 75 -5.85 -6.36 -13.32
C TYR A 75 -6.88 -5.73 -14.24
N GLN A 76 -8.10 -5.54 -13.78
CA GLN A 76 -9.16 -4.78 -14.45
C GLN A 76 -9.55 -3.53 -13.68
N ALA A 77 -9.58 -3.63 -12.34
CA ALA A 77 -9.85 -2.55 -11.39
C ALA A 77 -11.06 -1.68 -11.79
N THR A 78 -12.14 -2.33 -12.24
CA THR A 78 -13.35 -1.65 -12.72
C THR A 78 -14.00 -0.79 -11.65
N GLU A 79 -13.87 -1.17 -10.39
CA GLU A 79 -14.36 -0.42 -9.24
C GLU A 79 -13.68 0.96 -9.13
N ILE A 80 -12.39 1.05 -9.46
CA ILE A 80 -11.64 2.32 -9.44
C ILE A 80 -11.99 3.15 -10.67
N THR A 81 -11.99 2.54 -11.86
CA THR A 81 -12.24 3.27 -13.11
C THR A 81 -13.70 3.74 -13.25
N SER A 82 -14.64 3.06 -12.58
CA SER A 82 -16.06 3.46 -12.57
C SER A 82 -16.35 4.67 -11.66
N MET A 83 -15.41 5.05 -10.78
CA MET A 83 -15.55 6.28 -9.97
C MET A 83 -15.41 7.55 -10.81
N LEU A 84 -14.79 7.45 -11.99
CA LEU A 84 -14.60 8.58 -12.90
C LEU A 84 -15.84 8.80 -13.76
N SER A 85 -16.26 10.05 -13.90
CA SER A 85 -17.23 10.47 -14.89
C SER A 85 -16.70 10.28 -16.33
N ASP A 86 -17.58 10.32 -17.33
CA ASP A 86 -17.13 10.16 -18.72
C ASP A 86 -16.24 11.33 -19.19
N GLU A 87 -16.47 12.55 -18.66
CA GLU A 87 -15.60 13.69 -18.90
C GLU A 87 -14.21 13.48 -18.29
N GLU A 88 -14.12 12.99 -17.05
CA GLU A 88 -12.84 12.66 -16.41
C GLU A 88 -12.12 11.54 -17.17
N LYS A 89 -12.81 10.49 -17.60
CA LYS A 89 -12.24 9.42 -18.43
C LYS A 89 -11.68 9.94 -19.77
N ALA A 90 -12.36 10.91 -20.37
CA ALA A 90 -11.89 11.55 -21.62
C ALA A 90 -10.64 12.41 -21.43
N ASN A 91 -10.29 12.77 -20.19
CA ASN A 91 -9.14 13.60 -19.83
C ASN A 91 -8.07 12.88 -18.99
N THR A 92 -8.23 11.57 -18.73
CA THR A 92 -7.35 10.79 -17.85
C THR A 92 -6.72 9.62 -18.61
N ALA A 93 -5.40 9.47 -18.54
CA ALA A 93 -4.69 8.29 -19.00
C ALA A 93 -4.69 7.20 -17.91
N LEU A 94 -5.12 5.98 -18.27
CA LEU A 94 -5.11 4.81 -17.38
C LEU A 94 -3.80 4.05 -17.54
N ILE A 95 -3.15 3.74 -16.42
CA ILE A 95 -1.87 3.05 -16.40
C ILE A 95 -1.96 1.89 -15.41
N PHE A 96 -1.68 0.66 -15.87
CA PHE A 96 -1.46 -0.49 -15.00
C PHE A 96 0.03 -0.63 -14.76
N ALA A 97 0.44 -0.64 -13.49
CA ALA A 97 1.83 -0.75 -13.09
C ALA A 97 2.12 -2.15 -12.57
N VAL A 98 2.98 -2.90 -13.24
CA VAL A 98 3.25 -4.31 -12.93
C VAL A 98 4.74 -4.62 -12.94
N SER A 99 5.14 -5.72 -12.31
CA SER A 99 6.50 -6.25 -12.46
C SER A 99 6.75 -6.73 -13.89
N ALA A 100 8.02 -6.81 -14.29
CA ALA A 100 8.38 -7.38 -15.61
C ALA A 100 7.78 -8.78 -15.81
N LYS A 101 7.78 -9.63 -14.76
CA LYS A 101 7.17 -10.96 -14.77
C LYS A 101 5.66 -10.94 -15.03
N ASP A 102 4.95 -9.97 -14.47
CA ASP A 102 3.50 -9.87 -14.62
C ASP A 102 3.10 -9.17 -15.91
N ALA A 103 4.02 -8.46 -16.57
CA ALA A 103 3.77 -7.80 -17.86
C ALA A 103 3.41 -8.81 -18.97
N GLU A 104 3.89 -10.05 -18.88
CA GLU A 104 3.52 -11.15 -19.80
C GLU A 104 2.03 -11.48 -19.81
N ARG A 105 1.29 -11.08 -18.77
CA ARG A 105 -0.18 -11.26 -18.66
C ARG A 105 -0.95 -10.29 -19.57
N PHE A 106 -0.30 -9.25 -20.06
CA PHE A 106 -0.91 -8.22 -20.88
C PHE A 106 -0.60 -8.45 -22.36
N ASN A 107 -1.64 -8.43 -23.17
CA ASN A 107 -1.50 -8.60 -24.61
C ASN A 107 -1.45 -7.24 -25.30
N PHE A 108 -0.35 -6.94 -25.96
CA PHE A 108 -0.15 -5.72 -26.76
C PHE A 108 -0.39 -5.94 -28.26
N ALA A 109 -0.94 -7.11 -28.63
CA ALA A 109 -1.18 -7.41 -30.02
C ALA A 109 -2.14 -6.39 -30.67
N PRO A 110 -1.90 -6.02 -31.93
CA PRO A 110 -2.84 -5.20 -32.67
C PRO A 110 -4.17 -5.92 -32.85
N LYS A 111 -5.23 -5.16 -33.06
CA LYS A 111 -6.55 -5.67 -33.41
C LYS A 111 -6.53 -6.34 -34.77
N LYS A 112 -7.61 -7.06 -35.12
CA LYS A 112 -7.73 -7.76 -36.40
C LYS A 112 -7.66 -6.82 -37.63
N ASP A 113 -8.01 -5.56 -37.44
CA ASP A 113 -7.96 -4.50 -38.46
C ASP A 113 -6.57 -3.82 -38.59
N GLY A 114 -5.57 -4.31 -37.86
CA GLY A 114 -4.24 -3.75 -37.82
C GLY A 114 -4.06 -2.52 -36.93
N SER A 115 -5.15 -2.00 -36.33
CA SER A 115 -5.07 -0.89 -35.38
C SER A 115 -4.44 -1.32 -34.05
N PRO A 116 -3.82 -0.40 -33.27
CA PRO A 116 -3.24 -0.71 -31.98
C PRO A 116 -4.29 -1.32 -31.03
N GLY A 117 -3.89 -2.33 -30.26
CA GLY A 117 -4.69 -2.87 -29.16
C GLY A 117 -5.02 -1.79 -28.13
N TYR A 118 -5.96 -2.06 -27.23
CA TYR A 118 -6.33 -1.10 -26.18
C TYR A 118 -5.15 -0.84 -25.24
N LEU A 119 -4.46 -1.88 -24.80
CA LEU A 119 -3.30 -1.76 -23.91
C LEU A 119 -2.04 -1.51 -24.75
N GLN A 120 -1.26 -0.54 -24.32
CA GLN A 120 0.00 -0.13 -24.95
C GLN A 120 1.09 -0.01 -23.87
N PRO A 121 2.37 -0.19 -24.20
CA PRO A 121 3.44 0.25 -23.32
C PRO A 121 3.36 1.75 -23.07
N VAL A 122 3.79 2.20 -21.88
CA VAL A 122 3.91 3.64 -21.60
C VAL A 122 4.91 4.25 -22.60
N PRO A 123 4.55 5.32 -23.33
CA PRO A 123 5.46 5.96 -24.27
C PRO A 123 6.57 6.72 -23.51
N ASP A 124 7.73 6.89 -24.16
CA ASP A 124 8.86 7.65 -23.59
C ASP A 124 8.46 9.08 -23.23
N ASN A 125 7.66 9.72 -24.06
CA ASN A 125 7.11 11.02 -23.77
C ASN A 125 5.66 10.87 -23.26
N LYS A 126 5.44 11.14 -21.98
CA LYS A 126 4.10 11.07 -21.33
C LYS A 126 3.05 11.99 -22.00
N LYS A 127 3.48 13.02 -22.75
CA LYS A 127 2.55 13.91 -23.47
C LYS A 127 1.86 13.19 -24.66
N ASP A 128 2.43 12.08 -25.12
CA ASP A 128 1.87 11.31 -26.24
C ASP A 128 0.78 10.33 -25.78
N MET A 129 0.57 10.19 -24.47
CA MET A 129 -0.49 9.37 -23.92
C MET A 129 -1.87 9.88 -24.39
N LYS A 130 -2.77 8.95 -24.61
CA LYS A 130 -4.18 9.20 -24.94
C LYS A 130 -5.06 8.90 -23.73
N PRO A 131 -6.25 9.49 -23.65
CA PRO A 131 -7.19 9.20 -22.58
C PRO A 131 -7.61 7.72 -22.55
N MET A 132 -8.04 7.25 -21.39
CA MET A 132 -8.48 5.87 -21.17
C MET A 132 -9.68 5.44 -22.01
N THR A 133 -10.40 6.38 -22.61
CA THR A 133 -11.44 6.10 -23.61
C THR A 133 -10.87 5.56 -24.93
N LYS A 134 -9.55 5.76 -25.18
CA LYS A 134 -8.86 5.30 -26.41
C LYS A 134 -7.86 4.20 -26.11
N HIS A 135 -6.99 4.39 -25.12
CA HIS A 135 -5.93 3.46 -24.75
C HIS A 135 -5.77 3.36 -23.23
N GLY A 136 -5.41 2.17 -22.75
CA GLY A 136 -4.78 1.95 -21.45
C GLY A 136 -3.30 1.67 -21.64
N TYR A 137 -2.51 1.91 -20.60
CA TYR A 137 -1.05 1.75 -20.64
C TYR A 137 -0.56 0.77 -19.60
N VAL A 138 0.58 0.15 -19.85
CA VAL A 138 1.27 -0.72 -18.89
C VAL A 138 2.66 -0.14 -18.63
N ALA A 139 2.89 0.19 -17.34
CA ALA A 139 4.20 0.59 -16.82
C ALA A 139 4.86 -0.60 -16.14
N ILE A 140 6.13 -0.84 -16.42
CA ILE A 140 6.92 -1.86 -15.75
C ILE A 140 7.63 -1.20 -14.56
N THR A 141 7.31 -1.66 -13.34
CA THR A 141 7.98 -1.17 -12.13
C THR A 141 9.42 -1.70 -12.06
N PRO A 142 10.35 -0.95 -11.46
CA PRO A 142 11.70 -1.43 -11.22
C PRO A 142 11.70 -2.70 -10.39
N THR A 143 12.62 -3.61 -10.71
CA THR A 143 12.87 -4.78 -9.85
C THR A 143 13.56 -4.32 -8.58
N VAL A 144 12.95 -4.60 -7.44
CA VAL A 144 13.51 -4.28 -6.12
C VAL A 144 14.03 -5.57 -5.50
N ASN A 145 15.33 -5.63 -5.27
CA ASN A 145 15.93 -6.72 -4.50
C ASN A 145 15.58 -6.53 -3.02
N PHE A 146 14.88 -7.51 -2.48
CA PHE A 146 14.41 -7.49 -1.11
C PHE A 146 14.92 -8.72 -0.37
N ARG A 147 15.43 -8.53 0.86
CA ARG A 147 15.97 -9.59 1.68
C ARG A 147 15.16 -9.79 2.96
N VAL A 148 15.02 -11.04 3.36
CA VAL A 148 14.41 -11.43 4.63
C VAL A 148 15.37 -12.41 5.31
N LYS A 149 15.78 -12.10 6.54
CA LYS A 149 16.80 -12.85 7.28
C LYS A 149 18.11 -13.03 6.48
N GLY A 150 18.51 -11.99 5.75
CA GLY A 150 19.73 -12.00 4.94
C GLY A 150 19.66 -12.81 3.63
N ALA A 151 18.55 -13.52 3.37
CA ALA A 151 18.31 -14.25 2.12
C ALA A 151 17.43 -13.45 1.17
N ASP A 152 17.63 -13.60 -0.14
CA ASP A 152 16.79 -12.96 -1.14
C ASP A 152 15.36 -13.52 -1.08
N ALA A 153 14.39 -12.62 -0.87
CA ALA A 153 12.97 -12.97 -0.78
C ALA A 153 12.29 -12.71 -2.14
N ASN A 154 12.37 -13.70 -3.03
CA ASN A 154 11.91 -13.56 -4.41
C ASN A 154 10.40 -13.81 -4.59
N SER A 155 9.69 -14.24 -3.54
CA SER A 155 8.25 -14.50 -3.61
C SER A 155 7.56 -14.42 -2.25
N ALA A 156 6.28 -14.05 -2.27
CA ALA A 156 5.44 -14.07 -1.08
C ALA A 156 5.32 -15.46 -0.43
N SER A 157 5.38 -16.53 -1.22
CA SER A 157 5.35 -17.92 -0.70
C SER A 157 6.60 -18.25 0.11
N GLN A 158 7.79 -17.81 -0.33
CA GLN A 158 9.02 -17.96 0.45
C GLN A 158 8.94 -17.21 1.78
N ILE A 159 8.45 -15.97 1.77
CA ILE A 159 8.28 -15.17 3.00
C ILE A 159 7.35 -15.90 3.98
N ARG A 160 6.20 -16.39 3.51
CA ARG A 160 5.26 -17.13 4.36
C ARG A 160 5.85 -18.42 4.89
N LYS A 161 6.64 -19.15 4.07
CA LYS A 161 7.35 -20.36 4.51
C LYS A 161 8.37 -20.04 5.59
N LEU A 162 9.26 -19.06 5.38
CA LEU A 162 10.24 -18.62 6.37
C LEU A 162 9.58 -18.22 7.69
N TYR A 163 8.42 -17.56 7.62
CA TYR A 163 7.68 -17.16 8.79
C TYR A 163 7.11 -18.34 9.57
N ARG A 164 6.50 -19.33 8.88
CA ARG A 164 5.96 -20.54 9.52
C ARG A 164 7.05 -21.39 10.16
N ASP A 165 8.19 -21.54 9.49
CA ASP A 165 9.31 -22.37 9.93
C ASP A 165 10.13 -21.70 11.05
N GLY A 166 9.98 -20.39 11.27
CA GLY A 166 10.71 -19.61 12.27
C GLY A 166 10.15 -19.76 13.69
N ASN A 167 10.98 -19.54 14.70
CA ASN A 167 10.57 -19.34 16.09
C ASN A 167 10.07 -17.88 16.32
N GLY A 168 9.64 -17.55 17.55
CA GLY A 168 9.10 -16.22 17.87
C GLY A 168 10.04 -15.05 17.57
N ASN A 169 11.33 -15.20 17.86
CA ASN A 169 12.34 -14.18 17.55
C ASN A 169 12.58 -14.06 16.04
N ASP A 170 12.61 -15.19 15.34
CA ASP A 170 12.72 -15.23 13.89
C ASP A 170 11.55 -14.52 13.22
N ARG A 171 10.33 -14.73 13.69
CA ARG A 171 9.11 -14.10 13.17
C ARG A 171 9.12 -12.59 13.39
N LEU A 172 9.55 -12.13 14.57
CA LEU A 172 9.68 -10.70 14.83
C LEU A 172 10.78 -10.07 13.95
N ALA A 173 11.90 -10.77 13.73
CA ALA A 173 12.94 -10.34 12.81
C ALA A 173 12.41 -10.25 11.36
N ILE A 174 11.62 -11.23 10.91
CA ILE A 174 10.97 -11.19 9.59
C ILE A 174 10.04 -9.97 9.47
N ILE A 175 9.20 -9.70 10.49
CA ILE A 175 8.35 -8.50 10.50
C ILE A 175 9.19 -7.23 10.42
N THR A 176 10.32 -7.18 11.14
CA THR A 176 11.25 -6.04 11.08
C THR A 176 11.81 -5.85 9.67
N ASP A 177 12.22 -6.93 9.01
CA ASP A 177 12.73 -6.87 7.64
C ASP A 177 11.64 -6.44 6.64
N LEU A 178 10.37 -6.87 6.86
CA LEU A 178 9.25 -6.53 5.99
C LEU A 178 8.80 -5.06 6.12
N TYR A 179 8.89 -4.48 7.32
CA TYR A 179 8.28 -3.18 7.64
C TYR A 179 9.27 -2.14 8.20
N GLY A 180 10.55 -2.49 8.35
CA GLY A 180 11.61 -1.59 8.81
C GLY A 180 11.69 -1.42 10.33
N THR A 181 10.68 -1.87 11.08
CA THR A 181 10.63 -1.81 12.55
C THR A 181 9.94 -3.05 13.12
N PRO A 182 10.29 -3.50 14.33
CA PRO A 182 9.53 -4.51 15.03
C PRO A 182 8.08 -4.06 15.21
N ASP A 183 7.13 -4.95 14.93
CA ASP A 183 5.71 -4.65 15.07
C ASP A 183 4.95 -5.87 15.62
N PRO A 184 4.70 -5.90 16.94
CA PRO A 184 3.97 -6.99 17.58
C PRO A 184 2.52 -7.14 17.08
N GLU A 185 1.86 -6.06 16.67
CA GLU A 185 0.49 -6.11 16.15
C GLU A 185 0.45 -6.80 14.77
N LEU A 186 1.39 -6.44 13.88
CA LEU A 186 1.53 -7.12 12.60
C LEU A 186 2.00 -8.57 12.79
N LYS A 187 2.91 -8.85 13.75
CA LYS A 187 3.29 -10.23 14.09
C LYS A 187 2.06 -11.04 14.48
N ALA A 188 1.18 -10.52 15.34
CA ALA A 188 -0.05 -11.21 15.74
C ALA A 188 -1.00 -11.48 14.55
N VAL A 189 -1.11 -10.55 13.61
CA VAL A 189 -1.86 -10.76 12.36
C VAL A 189 -1.25 -11.90 11.55
N PHE A 190 0.07 -11.92 11.39
CA PHE A 190 0.76 -12.97 10.65
C PHE A 190 0.59 -14.33 11.34
N ASP A 191 0.76 -14.40 12.67
CA ASP A 191 0.60 -15.64 13.45
C ASP A 191 -0.81 -16.22 13.24
N GLN A 192 -1.83 -15.38 13.38
CA GLN A 192 -3.21 -15.77 13.17
C GLN A 192 -3.48 -16.26 11.75
N ARG A 193 -3.05 -15.50 10.74
CA ARG A 193 -3.36 -15.79 9.32
C ARG A 193 -2.54 -16.94 8.75
N LEU A 194 -1.37 -17.19 9.30
CA LEU A 194 -0.50 -18.29 8.87
C LEU A 194 -0.66 -19.55 9.73
N GLY A 195 -1.58 -19.54 10.70
CA GLY A 195 -1.89 -20.67 11.56
C GLY A 195 -0.72 -21.08 12.46
N VAL A 196 0.05 -20.09 12.91
CA VAL A 196 1.20 -20.32 13.77
C VAL A 196 0.77 -20.05 15.21
N ASN A 197 0.39 -21.13 15.89
CA ASN A 197 0.13 -21.08 17.32
C ASN A 197 1.47 -21.21 18.04
N GLU A 198 2.03 -20.10 18.52
CA GLU A 198 2.95 -20.22 19.63
C GLU A 198 2.12 -20.67 20.83
N PRO A 199 2.53 -21.75 21.56
CA PRO A 199 2.08 -21.86 22.94
C PRO A 199 2.40 -20.52 23.59
N ALA A 200 1.50 -19.99 24.39
CA ALA A 200 1.74 -18.77 25.17
C ALA A 200 2.94 -19.04 26.11
N GLU A 201 4.13 -19.06 25.55
CA GLU A 201 5.34 -18.90 26.32
C GLU A 201 5.28 -17.48 26.81
N GLY A 202 4.90 -17.39 28.09
CA GLY A 202 4.93 -16.15 28.82
C GLY A 202 6.26 -15.49 28.46
N ILE A 203 6.20 -14.23 28.06
CA ILE A 203 7.39 -13.40 27.92
C ILE A 203 8.09 -13.51 29.25
N ILE A 204 9.11 -14.38 29.35
CA ILE A 204 10.04 -14.41 30.47
C ILE A 204 10.88 -13.14 30.28
N TYR A 205 10.32 -12.01 30.70
CA TYR A 205 11.15 -10.90 31.11
C TYR A 205 12.01 -11.44 32.25
N GLY A 206 13.32 -11.44 32.03
CA GLY A 206 14.28 -11.99 32.96
C GLY A 206 13.91 -11.61 34.38
N GLN A 207 13.91 -12.62 35.25
CA GLN A 207 13.80 -12.42 36.68
C GLN A 207 14.93 -11.49 37.11
N GLU A 208 14.59 -10.21 37.28
CA GLU A 208 15.24 -9.30 38.25
C GLU A 208 14.52 -7.96 38.15
N ALA A 209 13.51 -7.79 38.95
CA ALA A 209 13.17 -6.57 39.69
C ALA A 209 11.80 -6.74 40.37
N VAL A 210 11.80 -7.38 41.49
CA VAL A 210 10.74 -7.15 42.50
C VAL A 210 11.01 -5.75 43.08
N PHE A 211 10.36 -4.75 42.53
CA PHE A 211 10.15 -3.49 43.21
C PHE A 211 8.65 -3.21 43.25
N ALA A 212 8.16 -3.13 44.48
CA ALA A 212 6.82 -2.69 44.77
C ALA A 212 6.63 -1.24 44.31
N GLY A 213 5.54 -0.97 43.59
CA GLY A 213 5.08 0.37 43.28
C GLY A 213 5.09 0.67 41.78
N ASP A 214 3.90 0.87 41.24
CA ASP A 214 3.52 1.37 39.95
C ASP A 214 3.62 0.42 38.76
N ASN A 215 2.43 0.09 38.26
CA ASN A 215 2.21 -0.81 37.14
C ASN A 215 2.73 -0.16 35.81
N PRO A 216 3.78 -0.70 35.17
CA PRO A 216 4.38 -0.07 33.96
C PRO A 216 3.40 0.05 32.79
N VAL A 217 2.29 -0.69 32.80
CA VAL A 217 1.25 -0.61 31.76
C VAL A 217 0.45 0.69 31.85
N SER A 218 0.34 1.33 33.02
CA SER A 218 -0.35 2.61 33.19
C SER A 218 0.46 3.76 32.60
N VAL A 219 1.77 3.77 32.82
CA VAL A 219 2.69 4.82 32.32
C VAL A 219 2.75 4.82 30.79
N MET A 220 2.82 3.63 30.15
CA MET A 220 2.79 3.55 28.69
C MET A 220 1.45 3.96 28.05
N ARG A 221 0.33 3.81 28.78
CA ARG A 221 -0.99 4.29 28.33
C ARG A 221 -1.11 5.82 28.41
N GLU A 222 -0.56 6.42 29.45
CA GLU A 222 -0.56 7.87 29.64
C GLU A 222 0.33 8.58 28.62
N ASP A 223 1.52 8.07 28.34
CA ASP A 223 2.41 8.60 27.30
C ASP A 223 1.79 8.52 25.89
N ARG A 224 1.10 7.42 25.57
CA ARG A 224 0.37 7.29 24.29
C ARG A 224 -0.80 8.25 24.20
N ALA A 225 -1.56 8.41 25.28
CA ALA A 225 -2.68 9.34 25.34
C ALA A 225 -2.20 10.80 25.20
N HIS A 226 -1.10 11.15 25.86
CA HIS A 226 -0.50 12.47 25.78
C HIS A 226 0.00 12.79 24.35
N LYS A 227 0.75 11.88 23.71
CA LYS A 227 1.18 12.02 22.31
C LYS A 227 0.01 12.11 21.32
N LEU A 228 -1.06 11.35 21.57
CA LEU A 228 -2.26 11.41 20.73
C LEU A 228 -2.94 12.78 20.86
N GLN A 229 -2.98 13.32 22.08
CA GLN A 229 -3.57 14.62 22.39
C GLN A 229 -2.77 15.76 21.75
N GLU A 230 -1.44 15.71 21.81
CA GLU A 230 -0.54 16.66 21.12
C GLU A 230 -0.75 16.64 19.59
N ASN A 231 -0.85 15.47 18.99
CA ASN A 231 -1.13 15.30 17.56
C ASN A 231 -2.51 15.86 17.17
N ILE A 232 -3.54 15.65 17.99
CA ILE A 232 -4.87 16.20 17.77
C ILE A 232 -4.84 17.74 17.84
N GLU A 233 -4.14 18.31 18.80
CA GLU A 233 -3.99 19.78 18.91
C GLU A 233 -3.21 20.36 17.72
N PHE A 234 -2.13 19.72 17.31
CA PHE A 234 -1.36 20.11 16.12
C PHE A 234 -2.24 20.11 14.86
N MET A 235 -3.02 19.06 14.67
CA MET A 235 -3.94 18.93 13.52
C MET A 235 -5.06 20.00 13.57
N ARG A 236 -5.61 20.29 14.75
CA ARG A 236 -6.59 21.35 14.93
C ARG A 236 -6.02 22.74 14.59
N LYS A 237 -4.79 23.01 15.00
CA LYS A 237 -4.08 24.27 14.69
C LYS A 237 -3.86 24.42 13.19
N LYS A 238 -3.45 23.34 12.53
CA LYS A 238 -3.24 23.31 11.07
C LYS A 238 -4.55 23.53 10.29
N LEU A 239 -5.64 22.90 10.73
CA LEU A 239 -6.98 23.08 10.15
C LEU A 239 -7.50 24.52 10.32
N ARG A 240 -7.24 25.15 11.46
CA ARG A 240 -7.62 26.54 11.70
C ARG A 240 -6.88 27.49 10.76
N ALA A 241 -5.57 27.33 10.62
CA ALA A 241 -4.76 28.13 9.69
C ALA A 241 -5.16 27.95 8.21
N LEU A 242 -5.61 26.74 7.82
CA LEU A 242 -6.13 26.50 6.47
C LEU A 242 -7.48 27.19 6.24
N ARG A 243 -8.36 27.21 7.23
CA ARG A 243 -9.65 27.94 7.15
C ARG A 243 -9.43 29.45 7.04
N GLU A 244 -8.59 30.02 7.89
CA GLU A 244 -8.24 31.46 7.83
C GLU A 244 -7.66 31.85 6.46
N LYS A 245 -6.84 30.96 5.86
CA LYS A 245 -6.30 31.20 4.53
C LYS A 245 -7.38 31.09 3.43
N GLN A 246 -8.35 30.22 3.60
CA GLN A 246 -9.46 30.06 2.67
C GLN A 246 -10.41 31.25 2.74
N ASP A 247 -10.75 31.71 3.94
CA ASP A 247 -11.57 32.89 4.19
C ASP A 247 -10.91 34.15 3.60
N TYR A 248 -9.57 34.30 3.78
CA TYR A 248 -8.81 35.39 3.18
C TYR A 248 -8.88 35.38 1.64
N ILE A 249 -8.80 34.21 1.01
CA ILE A 249 -8.90 34.07 -0.44
C ILE A 249 -10.31 34.40 -0.94
N GLU A 250 -11.36 34.03 -0.20
CA GLU A 250 -12.75 34.32 -0.57
C GLU A 250 -13.06 35.82 -0.43
N GLU A 251 -12.58 36.49 0.62
CA GLU A 251 -12.76 37.91 0.82
C GLU A 251 -12.05 38.78 -0.25
N HIS A 252 -10.89 38.30 -0.75
CA HIS A 252 -10.08 39.04 -1.72
C HIS A 252 -10.27 38.57 -3.16
N ARG A 253 -11.30 37.76 -3.42
CA ARG A 253 -11.60 37.27 -4.77
C ARG A 253 -12.06 38.39 -5.67
N PRO A 254 -11.39 38.69 -6.80
CA PRO A 254 -11.81 39.75 -7.70
C PRO A 254 -13.22 39.46 -8.23
N ARG A 255 -14.14 40.45 -8.01
CA ARG A 255 -15.48 40.36 -8.60
C ARG A 255 -15.35 40.36 -10.12
N LYS A 256 -15.78 39.29 -10.75
CA LYS A 256 -15.89 39.28 -12.22
C LYS A 256 -16.88 40.35 -12.64
N LYS A 257 -16.41 41.33 -13.44
CA LYS A 257 -17.24 42.30 -14.15
C LYS A 257 -17.94 41.61 -15.31
#